data_687c65824ff4919cab798d6f84c6782b
#
_entry.id   687c65824ff4919cab798d6f84c6782b
#
_cell.length_a   1.000
_cell.length_b   1.000
_cell.length_c   1.000
_cell.angle_alpha   90.00
_cell.angle_beta   90.00
_cell.angle_gamma   90.00
#
_symmetry.space_group_name_H-M   'P 1'
#
loop_
_entity.id
_entity.type
_entity.pdbx_description
1 polymer ?
#
loop_
_entity_poly.entity_id
_entity_poly.type
_entity_poly.pdbx_seq_one_letter_code
_entity_poly.pdbx_strand_id
1 'polypeptide(L)'
;MKTSLRFAALMLLVLPGAVMANEKLVQDRQCMGCHALKEDGAAPSFQKIAKFWKGKGNAEVAMVATIRKGSAATGGPHWNKATMPDQSERPLVSEAEARQIAKWILKQ
;
A
#
# COMPACT_ATOMS: atom_id res chain seq x y z
N MET A 1 -18.98 32.08 -49.16
CA MET A 1 -18.09 31.05 -48.61
C MET A 1 -18.19 31.08 -47.11
N LYS A 2 -18.83 30.09 -46.50
CA LYS A 2 -18.98 29.99 -45.06
C LYS A 2 -18.01 28.92 -44.56
N THR A 3 -16.91 29.34 -43.96
CA THR A 3 -15.95 28.46 -43.28
C THR A 3 -16.45 28.15 -41.89
N SER A 4 -16.98 26.97 -41.71
CA SER A 4 -17.37 26.47 -40.39
C SER A 4 -16.14 25.99 -39.63
N LEU A 5 -15.70 26.79 -38.69
CA LEU A 5 -14.68 26.39 -37.73
C LEU A 5 -15.28 25.35 -36.75
N ARG A 6 -14.95 24.08 -36.94
CA ARG A 6 -15.30 23.03 -35.98
C ARG A 6 -14.26 23.05 -34.87
N PHE A 7 -14.63 23.63 -33.73
CA PHE A 7 -13.89 23.45 -32.48
C PHE A 7 -14.11 22.02 -31.99
N ALA A 8 -13.10 21.18 -32.21
CA ALA A 8 -13.04 19.89 -31.52
C ALA A 8 -12.62 20.14 -30.06
N ALA A 9 -13.60 20.09 -29.16
CA ALA A 9 -13.33 20.12 -27.73
C ALA A 9 -12.63 18.80 -27.35
N LEU A 10 -11.33 18.87 -27.12
CA LEU A 10 -10.55 17.75 -26.57
C LEU A 10 -10.92 17.61 -25.09
N MET A 11 -11.85 16.70 -24.82
CA MET A 11 -12.23 16.36 -23.44
C MET A 11 -11.07 15.55 -22.83
N LEU A 12 -10.22 16.22 -22.04
CA LEU A 12 -9.24 15.51 -21.20
C LEU A 12 -10.03 14.71 -20.16
N LEU A 13 -10.13 13.42 -20.37
CA LEU A 13 -10.58 12.48 -19.32
C LEU A 13 -9.48 12.42 -18.26
N VAL A 14 -9.65 13.19 -17.20
CA VAL A 14 -8.87 13.01 -15.97
C VAL A 14 -9.39 11.75 -15.31
N LEU A 15 -8.71 10.63 -15.54
CA LEU A 15 -8.99 9.39 -14.83
C LEU A 15 -8.66 9.59 -13.34
N PRO A 16 -9.61 9.35 -12.41
CA PRO A 16 -9.34 9.41 -10.97
C PRO A 16 -8.24 8.39 -10.64
N GLY A 17 -7.17 8.89 -10.03
CA GLY A 17 -5.85 8.34 -10.06
C GLY A 17 -5.62 6.97 -9.44
N ALA A 18 -4.45 6.43 -9.76
CA ALA A 18 -3.82 5.23 -9.19
C ALA A 18 -3.73 5.21 -7.64
N VAL A 19 -3.83 6.36 -6.95
CA VAL A 19 -3.83 6.49 -5.49
C VAL A 19 -5.06 5.80 -4.86
N MET A 20 -6.27 5.93 -5.45
CA MET A 20 -7.47 5.25 -4.96
C MET A 20 -7.42 3.73 -5.17
N ALA A 21 -6.78 3.27 -6.26
CA ALA A 21 -6.62 1.85 -6.54
C ALA A 21 -5.72 1.14 -5.51
N ASN A 22 -4.65 1.79 -5.03
CA ASN A 22 -3.74 1.23 -4.04
C ASN A 22 -4.35 1.19 -2.65
N GLU A 23 -5.09 2.21 -2.25
CA GLU A 23 -5.83 2.20 -1.00
C GLU A 23 -6.93 1.13 -1.01
N LYS A 24 -7.64 1.01 -2.12
CA LYS A 24 -8.63 -0.07 -2.30
C LYS A 24 -7.99 -1.44 -2.16
N LEU A 25 -6.82 -1.67 -2.74
CA LEU A 25 -6.09 -2.92 -2.61
C LEU A 25 -5.75 -3.22 -1.14
N VAL A 26 -5.28 -2.23 -0.39
CA VAL A 26 -5.00 -2.35 1.04
C VAL A 26 -6.25 -2.76 1.82
N GLN A 27 -7.40 -2.18 1.50
CA GLN A 27 -8.69 -2.54 2.10
C GLN A 27 -9.13 -3.94 1.69
N ASP A 28 -9.08 -4.27 0.40
CA ASP A 28 -9.50 -5.57 -0.14
C ASP A 28 -8.66 -6.72 0.42
N ARG A 29 -7.40 -6.48 0.73
CA ARG A 29 -6.50 -7.46 1.37
C ARG A 29 -6.57 -7.43 2.89
N GLN A 30 -7.52 -6.72 3.47
CA GLN A 30 -7.83 -6.66 4.90
C GLN A 30 -6.68 -6.17 5.79
N CYS A 31 -5.78 -5.37 5.24
CA CYS A 31 -4.68 -4.77 6.00
C CYS A 31 -5.20 -3.87 7.13
N MET A 32 -6.31 -3.18 6.89
CA MET A 32 -6.97 -2.30 7.86
C MET A 32 -7.62 -3.03 9.04
N GLY A 33 -7.66 -4.36 9.02
CA GLY A 33 -8.11 -5.15 10.17
C GLY A 33 -7.18 -5.02 11.39
N CYS A 34 -5.89 -4.78 11.16
CA CYS A 34 -4.88 -4.62 12.20
C CYS A 34 -4.15 -3.28 12.14
N HIS A 35 -3.98 -2.73 10.95
CA HIS A 35 -3.31 -1.44 10.72
C HIS A 35 -4.33 -0.32 10.54
N ALA A 36 -3.95 0.87 10.98
CA ALA A 36 -4.65 2.12 10.66
C ALA A 36 -3.67 3.10 9.99
N LEU A 37 -4.18 4.17 9.41
CA LEU A 37 -3.34 5.15 8.73
C LEU A 37 -2.41 5.88 9.69
N LYS A 38 -2.96 6.39 10.79
CA LYS A 38 -2.26 7.29 11.74
C LYS A 38 -2.07 6.70 13.13
N GLU A 39 -2.95 5.81 13.55
CA GLU A 39 -3.03 5.34 14.93
C GLU A 39 -2.49 3.93 15.07
N ASP A 40 -1.69 3.70 16.11
CA ASP A 40 -1.26 2.36 16.48
C ASP A 40 -2.42 1.61 17.14
N GLY A 41 -2.61 0.38 16.72
CA GLY A 41 -3.56 -0.55 17.31
C GLY A 41 -2.89 -1.89 17.60
N ALA A 42 -3.50 -2.98 17.13
CA ALA A 42 -2.90 -4.32 17.17
C ALA A 42 -1.58 -4.36 16.38
N ALA A 43 -1.46 -3.51 15.38
CA ALA A 43 -0.27 -3.34 14.55
C ALA A 43 0.17 -1.87 14.53
N PRO A 44 1.40 -1.56 14.10
CA PRO A 44 1.83 -0.19 13.93
C PRO A 44 1.03 0.50 12.83
N SER A 45 0.84 1.82 12.95
CA SER A 45 0.21 2.62 11.92
C SER A 45 1.04 2.64 10.63
N PHE A 46 0.41 2.85 9.49
CA PHE A 46 1.12 2.98 8.22
C PHE A 46 2.08 4.17 8.21
N GLN A 47 1.72 5.29 8.83
CA GLN A 47 2.63 6.44 8.97
C GLN A 47 3.86 6.12 9.82
N LYS A 48 3.71 5.35 10.87
CA LYS A 48 4.85 4.89 11.68
C LYS A 48 5.77 3.97 10.89
N ILE A 49 5.19 3.05 10.12
CA ILE A 49 5.96 2.16 9.24
C ILE A 49 6.71 2.97 8.19
N ALA A 50 6.04 3.91 7.52
CA ALA A 50 6.65 4.78 6.52
C ALA A 50 7.83 5.59 7.11
N LYS A 51 7.64 6.15 8.28
CA LYS A 51 8.69 6.91 9.00
C LYS A 51 9.91 6.03 9.31
N PHE A 52 9.69 4.81 9.76
CA PHE A 52 10.78 3.86 10.06
C PHE A 52 11.60 3.51 8.83
N TRP A 53 10.92 3.28 7.70
CA TRP A 53 11.58 2.86 6.46
C TRP A 53 12.11 4.02 5.61
N LYS A 54 11.81 5.25 5.96
CA LYS A 54 12.25 6.42 5.20
C LYS A 54 13.77 6.44 5.05
N GLY A 55 14.23 6.55 3.79
CA GLY A 55 15.65 6.59 3.47
C GLY A 55 16.40 5.25 3.52
N LYS A 56 15.72 4.15 3.80
CA LYS A 56 16.33 2.82 3.80
C LYS A 56 16.16 2.17 2.43
N GLY A 57 17.27 1.82 1.76
CA GLY A 57 17.26 1.31 0.40
C GLY A 57 16.61 -0.06 0.23
N ASN A 58 16.48 -0.85 1.30
CA ASN A 58 15.85 -2.17 1.28
C ASN A 58 14.38 -2.17 1.73
N ALA A 59 13.77 -1.00 1.91
CA ALA A 59 12.42 -0.87 2.47
C ALA A 59 11.37 -1.68 1.72
N GLU A 60 11.29 -1.52 0.41
CA GLU A 60 10.29 -2.22 -0.41
C GLU A 60 10.45 -3.74 -0.32
N VAL A 61 11.66 -4.25 -0.48
CA VAL A 61 11.96 -5.69 -0.43
C VAL A 61 11.61 -6.28 0.93
N ALA A 62 12.00 -5.62 2.01
CA ALA A 62 11.72 -6.05 3.37
C ALA A 62 10.21 -6.04 3.67
N MET A 63 9.51 -4.98 3.25
CA MET A 63 8.06 -4.87 3.43
C MET A 63 7.30 -5.92 2.63
N VAL A 64 7.67 -6.17 1.38
CA VAL A 64 7.07 -7.22 0.55
C VAL A 64 7.23 -8.58 1.21
N ALA A 65 8.41 -8.89 1.73
CA ALA A 65 8.64 -10.14 2.43
C ALA A 65 7.75 -10.28 3.68
N THR A 66 7.63 -9.24 4.48
CA THR A 66 6.77 -9.23 5.68
C THR A 66 5.29 -9.35 5.32
N ILE A 67 4.83 -8.64 4.30
CA ILE A 67 3.44 -8.71 3.82
C ILE A 67 3.10 -10.15 3.40
N ARG A 68 4.02 -10.85 2.76
CA ARG A 68 3.75 -12.18 2.22
C ARG A 68 4.03 -13.33 3.20
N LYS A 69 5.02 -13.18 4.04
CA LYS A 69 5.50 -14.28 4.93
C LYS A 69 5.14 -14.08 6.39
N GLY A 70 4.68 -12.89 6.77
CA GLY A 70 4.48 -12.53 8.16
C GLY A 70 5.76 -12.05 8.86
N SER A 71 5.61 -11.39 10.00
CA SER A 71 6.75 -10.78 10.70
C SER A 71 7.62 -11.80 11.42
N ALA A 72 7.08 -12.94 11.84
CA ALA A 72 7.86 -13.98 12.50
C ALA A 72 8.94 -14.59 11.57
N ALA A 73 8.61 -14.73 10.27
CA ALA A 73 9.51 -15.32 9.28
C ALA A 73 10.60 -14.37 8.77
N THR A 74 10.41 -13.06 8.90
CA THR A 74 11.28 -12.06 8.27
C THR A 74 12.25 -11.39 9.23
N GLY A 75 12.10 -11.61 10.55
CA GLY A 75 12.96 -10.99 11.56
C GLY A 75 12.93 -9.45 11.54
N GLY A 76 11.88 -8.87 10.95
CA GLY A 76 11.72 -7.43 10.81
C GLY A 76 11.60 -6.72 12.14
N PRO A 77 11.49 -5.38 12.14
CA PRO A 77 11.39 -4.63 13.37
C PRO A 77 10.20 -5.10 14.20
N HIS A 78 10.50 -5.45 15.45
CA HIS A 78 9.47 -5.83 16.42
C HIS A 78 8.90 -4.55 17.05
N TRP A 79 7.70 -4.20 16.64
CA TRP A 79 7.03 -2.96 17.03
C TRP A 79 6.41 -3.01 18.44
N ASN A 80 6.70 -4.05 19.24
CA ASN A 80 5.98 -4.37 20.48
C ASN A 80 4.46 -4.51 20.26
N LYS A 81 4.11 -5.06 19.13
CA LYS A 81 2.73 -5.29 18.68
C LYS A 81 2.51 -6.78 18.40
N ALA A 82 1.29 -7.12 18.03
CA ALA A 82 0.97 -8.47 17.59
C ALA A 82 1.85 -8.87 16.39
N THR A 83 2.15 -10.16 16.31
CA THR A 83 2.85 -10.73 15.15
C THR A 83 1.95 -10.63 13.93
N MET A 84 2.46 -10.06 12.82
CA MET A 84 1.76 -10.07 11.55
C MET A 84 1.71 -11.52 11.05
N PRO A 85 0.50 -12.08 10.79
CA PRO A 85 0.38 -13.46 10.34
C PRO A 85 0.88 -13.63 8.90
N ASP A 86 1.20 -14.86 8.55
CA ASP A 86 1.43 -15.23 7.16
C ASP A 86 0.11 -15.31 6.38
N GLN A 87 0.18 -15.74 5.11
CA GLN A 87 -0.99 -15.79 4.23
C GLN A 87 -1.90 -17.00 4.47
N SER A 88 -1.63 -17.86 5.45
CA SER A 88 -2.54 -18.94 5.83
C SER A 88 -3.77 -18.43 6.60
N GLU A 89 -3.64 -17.27 7.25
CA GLU A 89 -4.68 -16.69 8.12
C GLU A 89 -5.33 -15.43 7.56
N ARG A 90 -4.99 -15.03 6.35
CA ARG A 90 -5.51 -13.78 5.72
C ARG A 90 -5.56 -13.91 4.20
N PRO A 91 -6.23 -12.98 3.50
CA PRO A 91 -6.28 -13.00 2.04
C PRO A 91 -4.90 -13.05 1.40
N LEU A 92 -4.77 -13.87 0.37
CA LEU A 92 -3.54 -13.97 -0.41
C LEU A 92 -3.18 -12.65 -1.07
N VAL A 93 -1.90 -12.31 -1.02
CA VAL A 93 -1.32 -11.14 -1.66
C VAL A 93 -0.23 -11.61 -2.61
N SER A 94 -0.38 -11.34 -3.90
CA SER A 94 0.67 -11.63 -4.87
C SER A 94 1.91 -10.75 -4.63
N GLU A 95 3.04 -11.12 -5.21
CA GLU A 95 4.24 -10.29 -5.10
C GLU A 95 4.03 -8.90 -5.72
N ALA A 96 3.36 -8.82 -6.86
CA ALA A 96 3.03 -7.55 -7.51
C ALA A 96 2.11 -6.68 -6.63
N GLU A 97 1.10 -7.27 -6.02
CA GLU A 97 0.21 -6.58 -5.09
C GLU A 97 0.96 -6.12 -3.82
N ALA A 98 1.82 -6.97 -3.27
CA ALA A 98 2.63 -6.61 -2.10
C ALA A 98 3.55 -5.42 -2.39
N ARG A 99 4.13 -5.34 -3.58
CA ARG A 99 4.91 -4.17 -4.00
C ARG A 99 4.07 -2.91 -4.10
N GLN A 100 2.88 -2.99 -4.63
CA GLN A 100 1.96 -1.85 -4.69
C GLN A 100 1.56 -1.38 -3.29
N ILE A 101 1.27 -2.31 -2.40
CA ILE A 101 0.95 -2.02 -1.00
C ILE A 101 2.15 -1.34 -0.30
N ALA A 102 3.35 -1.91 -0.44
CA ALA A 102 4.57 -1.35 0.15
C ALA A 102 4.83 0.08 -0.34
N LYS A 103 4.71 0.34 -1.63
CA LYS A 103 4.85 1.69 -2.21
C LYS A 103 3.81 2.66 -1.67
N TRP A 104 2.57 2.21 -1.53
CA TRP A 104 1.50 3.03 -0.96
C TRP A 104 1.80 3.38 0.51
N ILE A 105 2.23 2.40 1.32
CA ILE A 105 2.60 2.63 2.72
C ILE A 105 3.75 3.64 2.82
N LEU A 106 4.77 3.51 2.00
CA LEU A 106 5.95 4.40 2.03
C LEU A 106 5.62 5.87 1.71
N LYS A 107 4.47 6.14 1.13
CA LYS A 107 4.00 7.50 0.84
C LYS A 107 3.15 8.11 1.96
N GLN A 108 2.84 7.38 3.00
CA GLN A 108 2.04 7.88 4.11
C GLN A 108 2.92 8.67 5.08
#